data_61a3bb55a637523d8d78c212de11f024
#
_entry.id   61a3bb55a637523d8d78c212de11f024
#
_cell.length_a   1.000
_cell.length_b   1.000
_cell.length_c   1.000
_cell.angle_alpha   90.00
_cell.angle_beta   90.00
_cell.angle_gamma   90.00
#
_symmetry.space_group_name_H-M   'P 1'
#
loop_
_entity.id
_entity.type
_entity.pdbx_description
1 polymer ?
#
loop_
_entity_poly.entity_id
_entity_poly.type
_entity_poly.pdbx_seq_one_letter_code
_entity_poly.pdbx_strand_id
1 'polypeptide(L)'
;MLDAGRKILWKLINSHESHESHGFISIRVIREFRVQNKTRMKTILMAGGRGTRIAELFPDIPKPLIPVAGMPILEREIRSLCAQGFKDIILTIGYLADKIIAYFGDGSQFGAKIDYFVEESPLGNAGALFRLREKIGDEPFLLLNADAAFDVDFNRMVAFHQNHGGLVTLFTHPNSHPYDSGLIIADKNGHVEKWLAKEDERPQWYDNRVNAGLHVIDPKVLDISLKTLEISKESGFPQGKVDLDRQILKPLCGSNMMFCYDSPEYVKDMGTPERFHQVEADYKNGVVQAKNLTNKQKAIFLDRDGTINKYVGFLRNIDDFELIEGVAEAIKLINQSGYLAIVVTNQPVIARGEVSWEELNILSDRKSVV
;
A
#
# COMPACT_ATOMS: atom_id res chain seq x y z
N MET A 1 30.08 1.48 16.80
CA MET A 1 29.14 2.48 17.38
C MET A 1 27.65 2.18 17.11
N LEU A 2 27.31 1.22 16.26
CA LEU A 2 25.90 0.84 15.96
C LEU A 2 25.29 -0.15 16.96
N ASP A 3 26.07 -0.79 17.81
CA ASP A 3 25.65 -1.85 18.74
C ASP A 3 25.19 -1.31 20.12
N ALA A 4 25.64 -0.12 20.52
CA ALA A 4 25.26 0.47 21.80
C ALA A 4 23.81 1.00 21.84
N GLY A 5 23.30 1.53 20.72
CA GLY A 5 21.93 2.02 20.63
C GLY A 5 20.87 0.91 20.67
N ARG A 6 21.19 -0.27 20.10
CA ARG A 6 20.32 -1.45 20.12
C ARG A 6 20.19 -2.05 21.54
N LYS A 7 21.28 -2.03 22.32
CA LYS A 7 21.26 -2.54 23.70
C LYS A 7 20.53 -1.63 24.67
N ILE A 8 20.51 -0.33 24.44
CA ILE A 8 19.79 0.64 25.30
C ILE A 8 18.27 0.52 25.08
N LEU A 9 17.84 0.39 23.84
CA LEU A 9 16.40 0.21 23.53
C LEU A 9 15.87 -1.11 24.09
N TRP A 10 16.63 -2.19 23.99
CA TRP A 10 16.29 -3.51 24.54
C TRP A 10 16.27 -3.53 26.07
N LYS A 11 17.17 -2.78 26.72
CA LYS A 11 17.20 -2.65 28.18
C LYS A 11 16.02 -1.84 28.74
N LEU A 12 15.57 -0.80 28.00
CA LEU A 12 14.38 -0.02 28.38
C LEU A 12 13.08 -0.83 28.27
N ILE A 13 13.00 -1.75 27.32
CA ILE A 13 11.84 -2.63 27.15
C ILE A 13 11.80 -3.73 28.22
N ASN A 14 12.94 -4.27 28.63
CA ASN A 14 13.01 -5.39 29.59
C ASN A 14 13.21 -4.97 31.06
N SER A 15 13.51 -3.71 31.37
CA SER A 15 13.62 -3.24 32.76
C SER A 15 12.26 -2.96 33.44
N HIS A 16 11.15 -3.16 32.76
CA HIS A 16 9.80 -2.98 33.28
C HIS A 16 9.08 -4.29 33.65
N GLU A 17 9.76 -5.45 33.65
CA GLU A 17 9.13 -6.72 34.07
C GLU A 17 9.05 -6.91 35.59
N SER A 18 9.43 -5.94 36.42
CA SER A 18 9.51 -6.14 37.88
C SER A 18 8.90 -5.02 38.73
N HIS A 19 7.83 -4.37 38.31
CA HIS A 19 6.92 -3.64 39.22
C HIS A 19 5.56 -3.39 38.57
N GLU A 20 4.53 -3.85 39.26
CA GLU A 20 3.12 -3.61 38.96
C GLU A 20 2.77 -2.11 38.97
N SER A 21 2.78 -1.48 37.83
CA SER A 21 2.02 -0.26 37.55
C SER A 21 1.88 -0.06 36.04
N HIS A 22 0.68 -0.21 35.59
CA HIS A 22 0.23 -0.44 34.23
C HIS A 22 0.26 0.82 33.38
N GLY A 23 1.26 0.92 32.51
CA GLY A 23 1.26 1.82 31.38
C GLY A 23 1.59 1.02 30.10
N PHE A 24 0.60 0.55 29.37
CA PHE A 24 0.85 -0.09 28.10
C PHE A 24 1.18 0.95 27.05
N ILE A 25 2.47 1.01 26.64
CA ILE A 25 2.87 1.68 25.40
C ILE A 25 2.58 0.70 24.26
N SER A 26 1.53 0.93 23.49
CA SER A 26 1.32 0.22 22.24
C SER A 26 2.31 0.77 21.19
N ILE A 27 3.57 0.37 21.31
CA ILE A 27 4.52 0.51 20.22
C ILE A 27 4.22 -0.67 19.28
N ARG A 28 3.63 -0.39 18.12
CA ARG A 28 3.61 -1.37 17.03
C ARG A 28 5.05 -1.60 16.63
N VAL A 29 5.70 -2.62 17.24
CA VAL A 29 7.06 -3.01 16.92
C VAL A 29 7.04 -3.50 15.49
N ILE A 30 7.57 -2.71 14.58
CA ILE A 30 7.88 -3.18 13.23
C ILE A 30 8.99 -4.23 13.43
N ARG A 31 8.61 -5.52 13.44
CA ARG A 31 9.59 -6.60 13.46
C ARG A 31 10.49 -6.44 12.26
N GLU A 32 11.81 -6.36 12.49
CA GLU A 32 12.80 -6.50 11.42
C GLU A 32 12.65 -7.91 10.83
N PHE A 33 12.02 -8.02 9.67
CA PHE A 33 11.99 -9.25 8.92
C PHE A 33 13.36 -9.45 8.26
N ARG A 34 14.10 -10.46 8.69
CA ARG A 34 15.28 -10.90 7.95
C ARG A 34 14.81 -11.59 6.68
N VAL A 35 15.06 -10.98 5.55
CA VAL A 35 14.90 -11.62 4.24
C VAL A 35 15.91 -12.76 4.15
N GLN A 36 15.44 -13.98 4.37
CA GLN A 36 16.21 -15.18 4.07
C GLN A 36 15.94 -15.54 2.62
N ASN A 37 17.01 -15.53 1.82
CA ASN A 37 17.09 -15.85 0.40
C ASN A 37 16.52 -14.79 -0.57
N LYS A 38 17.36 -14.39 -1.54
CA LYS A 38 16.95 -13.68 -2.75
C LYS A 38 16.02 -14.61 -3.55
N THR A 39 14.76 -14.65 -3.21
CA THR A 39 13.74 -15.30 -4.02
C THR A 39 13.65 -14.57 -5.35
N ARG A 40 13.83 -15.30 -6.46
CA ARG A 40 13.52 -14.79 -7.81
C ARG A 40 12.00 -14.73 -7.97
N MET A 41 11.37 -13.81 -7.26
CA MET A 41 9.93 -13.60 -7.39
C MET A 41 9.65 -12.89 -8.72
N LYS A 42 8.73 -13.44 -9.51
CA LYS A 42 8.24 -12.78 -10.72
C LYS A 42 7.42 -11.54 -10.38
N THR A 43 7.47 -10.55 -11.24
CA THR A 43 6.67 -9.35 -11.14
C THR A 43 5.82 -9.18 -12.39
N ILE A 44 4.53 -8.98 -12.21
CA ILE A 44 3.62 -8.65 -13.31
C ILE A 44 3.22 -7.18 -13.13
N LEU A 45 3.51 -6.38 -14.15
CA LEU A 45 3.13 -4.97 -14.22
C LEU A 45 1.98 -4.83 -15.21
N MET A 46 0.82 -4.39 -14.72
CA MET A 46 -0.39 -4.23 -15.50
C MET A 46 -0.41 -2.86 -16.19
N ALA A 47 -0.01 -2.81 -17.45
CA ALA A 47 0.19 -1.60 -18.24
C ALA A 47 -0.77 -1.49 -19.47
N GLY A 48 -1.85 -2.29 -19.52
CA GLY A 48 -2.77 -2.38 -20.66
C GLY A 48 -3.79 -1.26 -20.80
N GLY A 49 -3.91 -0.39 -19.79
CA GLY A 49 -4.94 0.66 -19.75
C GLY A 49 -4.75 1.80 -20.76
N ARG A 50 -5.88 2.29 -21.35
CA ARG A 50 -5.83 3.40 -22.32
C ARG A 50 -5.52 4.77 -21.71
N GLY A 51 -5.70 4.97 -20.40
CA GLY A 51 -5.42 6.22 -19.71
C GLY A 51 -6.20 7.43 -20.27
N THR A 52 -7.46 7.27 -20.63
CA THR A 52 -8.24 8.27 -21.40
C THR A 52 -8.29 9.65 -20.76
N ARG A 53 -8.34 9.75 -19.43
CA ARG A 53 -8.41 11.04 -18.71
C ARG A 53 -7.10 11.83 -18.74
N ILE A 54 -5.95 11.15 -18.76
CA ILE A 54 -4.61 11.78 -18.84
C ILE A 54 -4.17 12.00 -20.30
N ALA A 55 -4.83 11.33 -21.26
CA ALA A 55 -4.53 11.44 -22.69
C ALA A 55 -4.71 12.86 -23.23
N GLU A 56 -5.51 13.71 -22.57
CA GLU A 56 -5.64 15.14 -22.94
C GLU A 56 -4.31 15.89 -22.88
N LEU A 57 -3.44 15.55 -21.88
CA LEU A 57 -2.11 16.14 -21.78
C LEU A 57 -1.08 15.43 -22.67
N PHE A 58 -1.28 14.14 -22.95
CA PHE A 58 -0.31 13.28 -23.64
C PHE A 58 -1.00 12.39 -24.68
N PRO A 59 -1.57 12.95 -25.77
CA PRO A 59 -2.44 12.21 -26.71
C PRO A 59 -1.74 11.04 -27.42
N ASP A 60 -0.43 11.15 -27.67
CA ASP A 60 0.35 10.17 -28.45
C ASP A 60 1.29 9.31 -27.58
N ILE A 61 1.23 9.45 -26.28
CA ILE A 61 2.11 8.74 -25.34
C ILE A 61 1.26 7.76 -24.52
N PRO A 62 1.57 6.43 -24.55
CA PRO A 62 0.89 5.52 -23.67
C PRO A 62 1.19 5.86 -22.20
N LYS A 63 0.19 5.74 -21.31
CA LYS A 63 0.30 6.16 -19.90
C LYS A 63 1.58 5.68 -19.21
N PRO A 64 2.06 4.43 -19.39
CA PRO A 64 3.31 3.97 -18.80
C PRO A 64 4.57 4.72 -19.25
N LEU A 65 4.53 5.37 -20.41
CA LEU A 65 5.65 6.15 -20.95
C LEU A 65 5.54 7.66 -20.67
N ILE A 66 4.51 8.12 -19.97
CA ILE A 66 4.39 9.53 -19.59
C ILE A 66 5.58 9.91 -18.69
N PRO A 67 6.37 10.95 -19.06
CA PRO A 67 7.49 11.37 -18.26
C PRO A 67 7.05 12.10 -16.99
N VAL A 68 7.51 11.63 -15.85
CA VAL A 68 7.33 12.26 -14.54
C VAL A 68 8.70 12.75 -14.07
N ALA A 69 8.87 14.05 -13.89
CA ALA A 69 10.16 14.64 -13.57
C ALA A 69 11.28 14.14 -14.49
N GLY A 70 11.02 14.11 -15.81
CA GLY A 70 11.99 13.80 -16.85
C GLY A 70 12.25 12.32 -17.15
N MET A 71 11.55 11.37 -16.51
CA MET A 71 11.71 9.94 -16.76
C MET A 71 10.33 9.25 -16.83
N PRO A 72 10.08 8.34 -17.81
CA PRO A 72 8.84 7.57 -17.87
C PRO A 72 8.51 6.88 -16.55
N ILE A 73 7.23 6.88 -16.17
CA ILE A 73 6.84 6.31 -14.88
C ILE A 73 7.17 4.82 -14.79
N LEU A 74 6.87 4.04 -15.80
CA LEU A 74 7.16 2.61 -15.83
C LEU A 74 8.68 2.33 -15.77
N GLU A 75 9.51 3.19 -16.35
CA GLU A 75 10.97 3.05 -16.18
C GLU A 75 11.41 3.22 -14.74
N ARG A 76 10.83 4.22 -14.01
CA ARG A 76 11.12 4.40 -12.57
C ARG A 76 10.75 3.16 -11.78
N GLU A 77 9.60 2.59 -12.05
CA GLU A 77 9.09 1.39 -11.39
C GLU A 77 10.01 0.18 -11.66
N ILE A 78 10.38 -0.06 -12.93
CA ILE A 78 11.28 -1.14 -13.31
C ILE A 78 12.65 -0.97 -12.65
N ARG A 79 13.22 0.24 -12.63
CA ARG A 79 14.51 0.51 -11.98
C ARG A 79 14.44 0.28 -10.48
N SER A 80 13.34 0.71 -9.81
CA SER A 80 13.13 0.48 -8.39
C SER A 80 13.02 -1.01 -8.06
N LEU A 81 12.28 -1.78 -8.85
CA LEU A 81 12.15 -3.23 -8.73
C LEU A 81 13.51 -3.93 -8.91
N CYS A 82 14.25 -3.57 -9.96
CA CYS A 82 15.55 -4.15 -10.25
C CYS A 82 16.58 -3.88 -9.16
N ALA A 83 16.57 -2.67 -8.57
CA ALA A 83 17.44 -2.31 -7.46
C ALA A 83 17.18 -3.17 -6.21
N GLN A 84 15.94 -3.64 -6.05
CA GLN A 84 15.52 -4.53 -4.97
C GLN A 84 15.67 -6.02 -5.29
N GLY A 85 16.07 -6.36 -6.52
CA GLY A 85 16.31 -7.75 -6.97
C GLY A 85 15.16 -8.39 -7.75
N PHE A 86 14.05 -7.70 -7.96
CA PHE A 86 12.92 -8.16 -8.77
C PHE A 86 13.20 -7.89 -10.26
N LYS A 87 13.82 -8.83 -10.94
CA LYS A 87 14.35 -8.66 -12.30
C LYS A 87 13.61 -9.44 -13.38
N ASP A 88 12.78 -10.41 -13.00
CA ASP A 88 11.95 -11.23 -13.90
C ASP A 88 10.57 -10.58 -13.99
N ILE A 89 10.33 -9.80 -15.05
CA ILE A 89 9.18 -8.91 -15.19
C ILE A 89 8.35 -9.33 -16.39
N ILE A 90 7.04 -9.42 -16.22
CA ILE A 90 6.07 -9.58 -17.30
C ILE A 90 5.26 -8.29 -17.40
N LEU A 91 5.27 -7.62 -18.55
CA LEU A 91 4.41 -6.48 -18.83
C LEU A 91 3.15 -6.95 -19.55
N THR A 92 1.98 -6.75 -18.96
CA THR A 92 0.72 -6.89 -19.69
C THR A 92 0.39 -5.54 -20.34
N ILE A 93 0.33 -5.51 -21.65
CA ILE A 93 0.21 -4.29 -22.46
C ILE A 93 -0.91 -4.44 -23.49
N GLY A 94 -1.46 -3.33 -23.95
CA GLY A 94 -2.53 -3.33 -24.95
C GLY A 94 -2.45 -2.09 -25.82
N TYR A 95 -2.96 -0.97 -25.35
CA TYR A 95 -2.95 0.29 -26.11
C TYR A 95 -1.52 0.80 -26.35
N LEU A 96 -1.18 1.06 -27.62
CA LEU A 96 0.16 1.50 -28.07
C LEU A 96 1.29 0.56 -27.59
N ALA A 97 1.03 -0.75 -27.57
CA ALA A 97 1.97 -1.77 -27.15
C ALA A 97 3.34 -1.66 -27.86
N ASP A 98 3.34 -1.40 -29.16
CA ASP A 98 4.57 -1.27 -29.97
C ASP A 98 5.51 -0.19 -29.44
N LYS A 99 4.97 0.95 -28.94
CA LYS A 99 5.79 2.01 -28.37
C LYS A 99 6.43 1.59 -27.05
N ILE A 100 5.71 0.81 -26.23
CA ILE A 100 6.22 0.28 -24.96
C ILE A 100 7.32 -0.76 -25.23
N ILE A 101 7.08 -1.70 -26.16
CA ILE A 101 8.05 -2.72 -26.56
C ILE A 101 9.30 -2.05 -27.14
N ALA A 102 9.14 -1.07 -28.05
CA ALA A 102 10.27 -0.35 -28.63
C ALA A 102 11.13 0.38 -27.58
N TYR A 103 10.50 0.90 -26.51
CA TYR A 103 11.20 1.61 -25.45
C TYR A 103 11.97 0.67 -24.53
N PHE A 104 11.36 -0.42 -24.06
CA PHE A 104 11.95 -1.29 -23.03
C PHE A 104 12.76 -2.45 -23.61
N GLY A 105 12.50 -2.89 -24.86
CA GLY A 105 13.18 -4.03 -25.48
C GLY A 105 13.05 -5.30 -24.63
N ASP A 106 14.14 -6.01 -24.43
CA ASP A 106 14.21 -7.19 -23.56
C ASP A 106 14.43 -6.84 -22.06
N GLY A 107 14.54 -5.55 -21.75
CA GLY A 107 14.78 -5.04 -20.40
C GLY A 107 16.23 -5.01 -19.96
N SER A 108 17.17 -5.55 -20.73
CA SER A 108 18.59 -5.68 -20.34
C SER A 108 19.25 -4.35 -20.00
N GLN A 109 18.90 -3.27 -20.71
CA GLN A 109 19.37 -1.91 -20.44
C GLN A 109 18.93 -1.35 -19.08
N PHE A 110 17.88 -1.92 -18.45
CA PHE A 110 17.39 -1.55 -17.14
C PHE A 110 17.83 -2.53 -16.04
N GLY A 111 18.55 -3.60 -16.42
CA GLY A 111 18.94 -4.68 -15.53
C GLY A 111 17.82 -5.68 -15.22
N ALA A 112 16.78 -5.68 -16.03
CA ALA A 112 15.64 -6.60 -16.00
C ALA A 112 15.71 -7.63 -17.12
N LYS A 113 14.90 -8.69 -16.99
CA LYS A 113 14.43 -9.52 -18.09
C LYS A 113 12.94 -9.22 -18.22
N ILE A 114 12.53 -8.66 -19.36
CA ILE A 114 11.15 -8.28 -19.61
C ILE A 114 10.54 -9.20 -20.67
N ASP A 115 9.49 -9.90 -20.28
CA ASP A 115 8.57 -10.59 -21.17
C ASP A 115 7.29 -9.76 -21.36
N TYR A 116 6.64 -9.91 -22.51
CA TYR A 116 5.42 -9.18 -22.84
C TYR A 116 4.25 -10.13 -23.00
N PHE A 117 3.08 -9.66 -22.51
CA PHE A 117 1.79 -10.21 -22.87
C PHE A 117 0.96 -9.09 -23.51
N VAL A 118 0.73 -9.20 -24.83
CA VAL A 118 -0.06 -8.21 -25.58
C VAL A 118 -1.51 -8.64 -25.60
N GLU A 119 -2.40 -7.81 -25.03
CA GLU A 119 -3.84 -8.04 -25.08
C GLU A 119 -4.39 -7.61 -26.44
N GLU A 120 -4.85 -8.57 -27.24
CA GLU A 120 -5.53 -8.33 -28.51
C GLU A 120 -6.91 -7.68 -28.31
N SER A 121 -7.54 -8.00 -27.19
CA SER A 121 -8.80 -7.42 -26.75
C SER A 121 -8.75 -7.20 -25.22
N PRO A 122 -9.47 -6.19 -24.69
CA PRO A 122 -9.45 -5.93 -23.25
C PRO A 122 -9.97 -7.11 -22.43
N LEU A 123 -9.09 -7.71 -21.62
CA LEU A 123 -9.40 -8.86 -20.74
C LEU A 123 -9.82 -8.42 -19.31
N GLY A 124 -9.87 -7.13 -19.03
CA GLY A 124 -10.01 -6.59 -17.68
C GLY A 124 -8.63 -6.50 -16.99
N ASN A 125 -8.64 -6.14 -15.71
CA ASN A 125 -7.38 -6.02 -14.97
C ASN A 125 -6.84 -7.35 -14.41
N ALA A 126 -7.54 -8.48 -14.62
CA ALA A 126 -7.08 -9.79 -14.17
C ALA A 126 -7.14 -10.89 -15.23
N GLY A 127 -7.81 -10.70 -16.37
CA GLY A 127 -7.96 -11.76 -17.37
C GLY A 127 -6.64 -12.25 -17.96
N ALA A 128 -5.65 -11.36 -18.11
CA ALA A 128 -4.30 -11.71 -18.54
C ALA A 128 -3.61 -12.72 -17.60
N LEU A 129 -3.90 -12.69 -16.29
CA LEU A 129 -3.27 -13.59 -15.31
C LEU A 129 -3.59 -15.06 -15.59
N PHE A 130 -4.82 -15.36 -16.03
CA PHE A 130 -5.21 -16.73 -16.38
C PHE A 130 -4.50 -17.23 -17.63
N ARG A 131 -4.26 -16.34 -18.61
CA ARG A 131 -3.46 -16.64 -19.82
C ARG A 131 -1.98 -16.85 -19.49
N LEU A 132 -1.51 -16.18 -18.45
CA LEU A 132 -0.13 -16.22 -17.98
C LEU A 132 0.11 -17.31 -16.92
N ARG A 133 -0.92 -18.08 -16.50
CA ARG A 133 -0.84 -19.02 -15.38
C ARG A 133 0.39 -19.94 -15.44
N GLU A 134 0.68 -20.52 -16.61
CA GLU A 134 1.85 -21.39 -16.82
C GLU A 134 3.18 -20.61 -16.70
N LYS A 135 3.25 -19.38 -17.24
CA LYS A 135 4.44 -18.53 -17.13
C LYS A 135 4.68 -18.04 -15.70
N ILE A 136 3.61 -17.76 -14.95
CA ILE A 136 3.67 -17.39 -13.53
C ILE A 136 4.33 -18.52 -12.73
N GLY A 137 3.93 -19.77 -12.97
CA GLY A 137 4.38 -20.92 -12.20
C GLY A 137 3.64 -21.05 -10.87
N ASP A 138 4.23 -21.72 -9.88
CA ASP A 138 3.56 -22.07 -8.62
C ASP A 138 4.04 -21.23 -7.42
N GLU A 139 5.04 -20.38 -7.62
CA GLU A 139 5.54 -19.50 -6.58
C GLU A 139 4.76 -18.18 -6.53
N PRO A 140 4.60 -17.57 -5.35
CA PRO A 140 4.01 -16.25 -5.23
C PRO A 140 4.69 -15.22 -6.14
N PHE A 141 3.91 -14.26 -6.62
CA PHE A 141 4.39 -13.20 -7.51
C PHE A 141 3.89 -11.82 -7.07
N LEU A 142 4.63 -10.77 -7.46
CA LEU A 142 4.18 -9.40 -7.34
C LEU A 142 3.23 -9.07 -8.50
N LEU A 143 2.09 -8.48 -8.18
CA LEU A 143 1.13 -7.92 -9.14
C LEU A 143 0.96 -6.44 -8.87
N LEU A 144 1.36 -5.59 -9.80
CA LEU A 144 1.44 -4.16 -9.61
C LEU A 144 0.72 -3.42 -10.75
N ASN A 145 -0.02 -2.37 -10.40
CA ASN A 145 -0.60 -1.46 -11.38
C ASN A 145 0.49 -0.51 -11.90
N ALA A 146 0.86 -0.63 -13.17
CA ALA A 146 1.85 0.23 -13.84
C ALA A 146 1.31 1.64 -14.19
N ASP A 147 0.22 2.06 -13.58
CA ASP A 147 -0.38 3.38 -13.77
C ASP A 147 -0.36 4.23 -12.49
N ALA A 148 0.21 3.69 -11.42
CA ALA A 148 0.41 4.36 -10.15
C ALA A 148 1.89 4.67 -9.94
N ALA A 149 2.20 5.89 -9.55
CA ALA A 149 3.54 6.24 -9.08
C ALA A 149 3.75 5.65 -7.69
N PHE A 150 4.82 4.89 -7.50
CA PHE A 150 5.18 4.33 -6.20
C PHE A 150 6.69 4.31 -5.95
N ASP A 151 7.06 4.30 -4.67
CA ASP A 151 8.41 3.99 -4.19
C ASP A 151 8.28 3.23 -2.87
N VAL A 152 8.37 1.90 -2.95
CA VAL A 152 8.01 0.95 -1.90
C VAL A 152 9.15 -0.05 -1.69
N ASP A 153 9.43 -0.39 -0.42
CA ASP A 153 10.29 -1.53 -0.05
C ASP A 153 9.53 -2.85 -0.22
N PHE A 154 9.52 -3.40 -1.43
CA PHE A 154 8.86 -4.68 -1.73
C PHE A 154 9.48 -5.86 -0.97
N ASN A 155 10.75 -5.80 -0.59
CA ASN A 155 11.35 -6.88 0.20
C ASN A 155 10.67 -7.01 1.58
N ARG A 156 10.25 -5.88 2.20
CA ARG A 156 9.47 -5.91 3.44
C ARG A 156 8.08 -6.49 3.23
N MET A 157 7.40 -6.08 2.15
CA MET A 157 6.08 -6.61 1.83
C MET A 157 6.10 -8.12 1.54
N VAL A 158 7.11 -8.60 0.79
CA VAL A 158 7.30 -10.03 0.51
C VAL A 158 7.62 -10.80 1.78
N ALA A 159 8.49 -10.27 2.65
CA ALA A 159 8.78 -10.88 3.94
C ALA A 159 7.53 -10.96 4.83
N PHE A 160 6.68 -9.95 4.81
CA PHE A 160 5.38 -9.98 5.50
C PHE A 160 4.49 -11.09 4.94
N HIS A 161 4.37 -11.20 3.60
CA HIS A 161 3.61 -12.24 2.92
C HIS A 161 4.07 -13.65 3.34
N GLN A 162 5.38 -13.91 3.33
CA GLN A 162 5.96 -15.19 3.71
C GLN A 162 5.67 -15.58 5.18
N ASN A 163 5.47 -14.59 6.05
CA ASN A 163 5.30 -14.82 7.48
C ASN A 163 3.86 -15.07 7.93
N HIS A 164 2.85 -14.60 7.22
CA HIS A 164 1.46 -14.77 7.65
C HIS A 164 0.77 -16.02 7.08
N GLY A 165 1.35 -16.66 6.04
CA GLY A 165 0.85 -17.93 5.49
C GLY A 165 -0.46 -17.83 4.69
N GLY A 166 -0.94 -16.63 4.38
CA GLY A 166 -2.09 -16.41 3.49
C GLY A 166 -1.70 -16.45 2.02
N LEU A 167 -2.70 -16.41 1.14
CA LEU A 167 -2.50 -16.47 -0.31
C LEU A 167 -2.35 -15.07 -0.95
N VAL A 168 -2.82 -14.03 -0.28
CA VAL A 168 -2.78 -12.65 -0.81
C VAL A 168 -2.31 -11.68 0.27
N THR A 169 -1.42 -10.79 -0.11
CA THR A 169 -1.08 -9.58 0.63
C THR A 169 -1.49 -8.37 -0.19
N LEU A 170 -2.37 -7.53 0.35
CA LEU A 170 -2.71 -6.23 -0.19
C LEU A 170 -1.77 -5.18 0.39
N PHE A 171 -1.17 -4.35 -0.45
CA PHE A 171 -0.58 -3.11 0.02
C PHE A 171 -1.71 -2.13 0.32
N THR A 172 -1.79 -1.70 1.56
CA THR A 172 -2.81 -0.76 2.01
C THR A 172 -2.18 0.50 2.58
N HIS A 173 -2.79 1.64 2.30
CA HIS A 173 -2.29 2.93 2.73
C HIS A 173 -3.44 3.90 3.05
N PRO A 174 -3.18 4.93 3.87
CA PRO A 174 -4.16 5.99 4.06
C PRO A 174 -4.31 6.84 2.80
N ASN A 175 -5.56 7.15 2.44
CA ASN A 175 -5.90 7.97 1.29
C ASN A 175 -6.51 9.31 1.76
N SER A 176 -6.25 10.40 1.03
CA SER A 176 -6.85 11.71 1.29
C SER A 176 -8.38 11.76 1.01
N HIS A 177 -8.92 10.74 0.31
CA HIS A 177 -10.35 10.64 -0.04
C HIS A 177 -10.86 9.22 0.27
N PRO A 178 -10.83 8.75 1.52
CA PRO A 178 -11.24 7.37 1.84
C PRO A 178 -12.72 7.13 1.55
N TYR A 179 -13.53 8.17 1.56
CA TYR A 179 -14.99 8.11 1.36
C TYR A 179 -15.42 7.73 -0.07
N ASP A 180 -14.57 7.93 -1.08
CA ASP A 180 -14.84 7.58 -2.48
C ASP A 180 -13.96 6.44 -3.02
N SER A 181 -13.20 5.81 -2.14
CA SER A 181 -12.28 4.70 -2.45
C SER A 181 -12.81 3.37 -1.92
N GLY A 182 -12.30 2.26 -2.43
CA GLY A 182 -12.53 0.92 -1.87
C GLY A 182 -11.85 0.80 -0.51
N LEU A 183 -12.65 0.71 0.56
CA LEU A 183 -12.18 0.64 1.93
C LEU A 183 -11.96 -0.82 2.36
N ILE A 184 -10.84 -1.10 2.99
CA ILE A 184 -10.50 -2.41 3.51
C ILE A 184 -10.69 -2.43 5.03
N ILE A 185 -11.58 -3.30 5.50
CA ILE A 185 -11.75 -3.59 6.92
C ILE A 185 -10.96 -4.85 7.25
N ALA A 186 -10.08 -4.76 8.22
CA ALA A 186 -9.27 -5.89 8.68
C ALA A 186 -9.25 -5.96 10.20
N ASP A 187 -9.02 -7.17 10.71
CA ASP A 187 -8.84 -7.41 12.14
C ASP A 187 -7.47 -6.88 12.65
N LYS A 188 -7.23 -7.02 13.95
CA LYS A 188 -5.96 -6.62 14.60
C LYS A 188 -4.71 -7.34 14.10
N ASN A 189 -4.87 -8.49 13.44
CA ASN A 189 -3.79 -9.27 12.86
C ASN A 189 -3.56 -8.95 11.37
N GLY A 190 -4.41 -8.08 10.81
CA GLY A 190 -4.37 -7.69 9.41
C GLY A 190 -5.14 -8.61 8.46
N HIS A 191 -5.95 -9.57 8.97
CA HIS A 191 -6.84 -10.37 8.12
C HIS A 191 -7.92 -9.47 7.53
N VAL A 192 -8.14 -9.53 6.23
CA VAL A 192 -9.17 -8.77 5.55
C VAL A 192 -10.53 -9.41 5.81
N GLU A 193 -11.38 -8.71 6.55
CA GLU A 193 -12.73 -9.15 6.86
C GLU A 193 -13.74 -8.69 5.81
N LYS A 194 -13.63 -7.43 5.36
CA LYS A 194 -14.56 -6.84 4.38
C LYS A 194 -13.83 -5.91 3.42
N TRP A 195 -14.37 -5.82 2.22
CA TRP A 195 -14.00 -4.85 1.20
C TRP A 195 -15.23 -4.03 0.84
N LEU A 196 -15.30 -2.81 1.30
CA LEU A 196 -16.42 -1.89 1.07
C LEU A 196 -16.14 -1.05 -0.18
N ALA A 197 -17.03 -1.15 -1.17
CA ALA A 197 -17.03 -0.24 -2.31
C ALA A 197 -17.54 1.15 -1.86
N LYS A 198 -17.42 2.15 -2.72
CA LYS A 198 -17.90 3.51 -2.40
C LYS A 198 -19.42 3.60 -2.20
N GLU A 199 -20.15 2.64 -2.79
CA GLU A 199 -21.61 2.53 -2.71
C GLU A 199 -22.09 1.76 -1.48
N ASP A 200 -21.20 1.01 -0.81
CA ASP A 200 -21.54 0.20 0.35
C ASP A 200 -21.70 1.12 1.58
N GLU A 201 -22.63 0.73 2.47
CA GLU A 201 -22.79 1.42 3.76
C GLU A 201 -21.52 1.28 4.59
N ARG A 202 -21.05 2.40 5.14
CA ARG A 202 -19.81 2.46 5.91
C ARG A 202 -20.08 2.60 7.40
N PRO A 203 -19.24 1.97 8.24
CA PRO A 203 -19.27 2.21 9.68
C PRO A 203 -19.06 3.70 9.97
N GLN A 204 -19.59 4.18 11.09
CA GLN A 204 -19.34 5.54 11.55
C GLN A 204 -17.83 5.80 11.80
N TRP A 205 -17.12 4.77 12.22
CA TRP A 205 -15.66 4.79 12.37
C TRP A 205 -15.02 3.64 11.59
N TYR A 206 -13.91 3.91 10.93
CA TYR A 206 -13.09 2.93 10.22
C TYR A 206 -11.64 3.41 10.07
N ASP A 207 -10.69 2.48 10.00
CA ASP A 207 -9.32 2.79 9.63
C ASP A 207 -9.28 3.30 8.19
N ASN A 208 -8.56 4.41 7.95
CA ASN A 208 -8.29 4.90 6.59
C ASN A 208 -7.32 3.96 5.88
N ARG A 209 -7.85 2.84 5.39
CA ARG A 209 -7.10 1.75 4.78
C ARG A 209 -7.70 1.46 3.40
N VAL A 210 -6.95 1.82 2.35
CA VAL A 210 -7.35 1.70 0.95
C VAL A 210 -6.37 0.79 0.22
N ASN A 211 -6.89 -0.08 -0.67
CA ASN A 211 -6.05 -0.89 -1.55
C ASN A 211 -5.30 -0.02 -2.57
N ALA A 212 -3.98 -0.15 -2.60
CA ALA A 212 -3.11 0.66 -3.48
C ALA A 212 -2.89 0.04 -4.88
N GLY A 213 -3.43 -1.14 -5.16
CA GLY A 213 -3.20 -1.84 -6.43
C GLY A 213 -1.82 -2.50 -6.53
N LEU A 214 -1.16 -2.73 -5.40
CA LEU A 214 0.10 -3.45 -5.29
C LEU A 214 -0.14 -4.70 -4.43
N HIS A 215 0.21 -5.88 -4.95
CA HIS A 215 -0.15 -7.13 -4.30
C HIS A 215 1.00 -8.15 -4.35
N VAL A 216 1.06 -9.03 -3.35
CA VAL A 216 1.72 -10.34 -3.46
C VAL A 216 0.63 -11.39 -3.53
N ILE A 217 0.66 -12.24 -4.55
CA ILE A 217 -0.39 -13.23 -4.83
C ILE A 217 0.23 -14.61 -5.00
N ASP A 218 -0.27 -15.61 -4.25
CA ASP A 218 -0.04 -17.02 -4.52
C ASP A 218 -0.90 -17.43 -5.73
N PRO A 219 -0.34 -18.07 -6.78
CA PRO A 219 -1.07 -18.46 -7.97
C PRO A 219 -2.30 -19.36 -7.72
N LYS A 220 -2.36 -20.04 -6.59
CA LYS A 220 -3.53 -20.83 -6.16
C LYS A 220 -4.81 -20.00 -6.10
N VAL A 221 -4.69 -18.68 -5.90
CA VAL A 221 -5.85 -17.77 -5.95
C VAL A 221 -6.53 -17.81 -7.31
N LEU A 222 -5.77 -17.87 -8.39
CA LEU A 222 -6.31 -17.98 -9.74
C LEU A 222 -7.05 -19.30 -9.93
N ASP A 223 -6.47 -20.41 -9.44
CA ASP A 223 -7.08 -21.75 -9.53
C ASP A 223 -8.37 -21.86 -8.70
N ILE A 224 -8.41 -21.18 -7.54
CA ILE A 224 -9.64 -21.08 -6.71
C ILE A 224 -10.71 -20.27 -7.45
N SER A 225 -10.34 -19.14 -8.06
CA SER A 225 -11.27 -18.23 -8.74
C SER A 225 -11.88 -18.84 -10.00
N LEU A 226 -11.20 -19.77 -10.67
CA LEU A 226 -11.76 -20.50 -11.82
C LEU A 226 -13.05 -21.28 -11.46
N LYS A 227 -13.26 -21.62 -10.19
CA LYS A 227 -14.48 -22.35 -9.76
C LYS A 227 -15.73 -21.46 -9.76
N THR A 228 -15.57 -20.16 -9.75
CA THR A 228 -16.64 -19.17 -9.66
C THR A 228 -16.80 -18.32 -10.93
N LEU A 229 -15.82 -18.35 -11.83
CA LEU A 229 -15.83 -17.61 -13.09
C LEU A 229 -16.48 -18.44 -14.20
N GLU A 230 -17.17 -17.77 -15.11
CA GLU A 230 -17.67 -18.41 -16.33
C GLU A 230 -16.49 -18.67 -17.29
N ILE A 231 -16.30 -19.95 -17.62
CA ILE A 231 -15.21 -20.40 -18.49
C ILE A 231 -15.72 -20.60 -19.92
N SER A 232 -15.05 -20.02 -20.90
CA SER A 232 -15.32 -20.25 -22.32
C SER A 232 -14.97 -21.67 -22.68
N LYS A 233 -15.93 -22.39 -23.30
CA LYS A 233 -15.73 -23.77 -23.79
C LYS A 233 -14.69 -23.87 -24.91
N GLU A 234 -14.53 -22.79 -25.68
CA GLU A 234 -13.58 -22.76 -26.82
C GLU A 234 -12.14 -22.52 -26.36
N SER A 235 -11.93 -21.58 -25.44
CA SER A 235 -10.59 -21.16 -25.03
C SER A 235 -10.10 -21.81 -23.74
N GLY A 236 -10.98 -22.37 -22.91
CA GLY A 236 -10.64 -22.89 -21.58
C GLY A 236 -10.29 -21.79 -20.54
N PHE A 237 -10.50 -20.50 -20.89
CA PHE A 237 -10.21 -19.36 -20.02
C PHE A 237 -11.50 -18.63 -19.62
N PRO A 238 -11.45 -17.75 -18.57
CA PRO A 238 -12.59 -16.94 -18.19
C PRO A 238 -13.16 -16.15 -19.37
N GLN A 239 -14.47 -16.13 -19.46
CA GLN A 239 -15.21 -15.43 -20.52
C GLN A 239 -15.29 -13.94 -20.22
N GLY A 240 -14.97 -13.10 -21.22
CA GLY A 240 -15.08 -11.65 -21.10
C GLY A 240 -13.99 -11.03 -20.25
N LYS A 241 -14.32 -9.89 -19.62
CA LYS A 241 -13.41 -9.14 -18.77
C LYS A 241 -13.44 -9.64 -17.34
N VAL A 242 -12.29 -9.88 -16.74
CA VAL A 242 -12.16 -10.26 -15.34
C VAL A 242 -11.67 -9.06 -14.52
N ASP A 243 -12.41 -8.75 -13.47
CA ASP A 243 -12.07 -7.70 -12.51
C ASP A 243 -11.37 -8.32 -11.30
N LEU A 244 -10.12 -7.91 -11.05
CA LEU A 244 -9.30 -8.42 -9.95
C LEU A 244 -9.97 -8.20 -8.59
N ASP A 245 -10.42 -6.98 -8.34
CA ASP A 245 -10.94 -6.60 -7.02
C ASP A 245 -12.28 -7.27 -6.73
N ARG A 246 -13.20 -7.24 -7.71
CA ARG A 246 -14.58 -7.71 -7.52
C ARG A 246 -14.73 -9.21 -7.61
N GLN A 247 -14.04 -9.86 -8.57
CA GLN A 247 -14.26 -11.25 -8.91
C GLN A 247 -13.22 -12.20 -8.30
N ILE A 248 -12.04 -11.68 -7.94
CA ILE A 248 -10.94 -12.50 -7.40
C ILE A 248 -10.68 -12.19 -5.93
N LEU A 249 -10.42 -10.91 -5.57
CA LEU A 249 -9.99 -10.55 -4.23
C LEU A 249 -11.16 -10.41 -3.24
N LYS A 250 -12.22 -9.68 -3.60
CA LYS A 250 -13.38 -9.48 -2.70
C LYS A 250 -14.03 -10.82 -2.23
N PRO A 251 -14.13 -11.87 -3.03
CA PRO A 251 -14.61 -13.18 -2.57
C PRO A 251 -13.73 -13.85 -1.50
N LEU A 252 -12.48 -13.43 -1.33
CA LEU A 252 -11.57 -13.96 -0.31
C LEU A 252 -11.74 -13.27 1.06
N CYS A 253 -12.54 -12.22 1.16
CA CYS A 253 -12.77 -11.54 2.42
C CYS A 253 -13.38 -12.51 3.46
N GLY A 254 -12.88 -12.44 4.69
CA GLY A 254 -13.34 -13.33 5.78
C GLY A 254 -12.84 -14.77 5.72
N SER A 255 -12.01 -15.13 4.71
CA SER A 255 -11.51 -16.52 4.55
C SER A 255 -10.17 -16.78 5.22
N ASN A 256 -9.57 -15.80 5.88
CA ASN A 256 -8.20 -15.82 6.42
C ASN A 256 -7.10 -16.07 5.37
N MET A 257 -7.41 -15.93 4.08
CA MET A 257 -6.44 -16.08 2.99
C MET A 257 -5.82 -14.76 2.54
N MET A 258 -6.37 -13.62 2.96
CA MET A 258 -5.95 -12.30 2.51
C MET A 258 -5.62 -11.38 3.68
N PHE A 259 -4.49 -10.66 3.56
CA PHE A 259 -3.93 -9.82 4.61
C PHE A 259 -3.61 -8.41 4.09
N CYS A 260 -3.72 -7.42 4.97
CA CYS A 260 -3.28 -6.05 4.74
C CYS A 260 -1.82 -5.88 5.16
N TYR A 261 -1.01 -5.33 4.28
CA TYR A 261 0.29 -4.75 4.60
C TYR A 261 0.13 -3.22 4.62
N ASP A 262 -0.15 -2.69 5.82
CA ASP A 262 -0.30 -1.24 6.02
C ASP A 262 1.06 -0.56 5.91
N SER A 263 1.22 0.36 4.98
CA SER A 263 2.46 1.11 4.79
C SER A 263 2.20 2.59 4.51
N PRO A 264 3.00 3.50 5.08
CA PRO A 264 2.96 4.93 4.79
C PRO A 264 3.74 5.29 3.52
N GLU A 265 4.32 4.31 2.82
CA GLU A 265 5.14 4.53 1.63
C GLU A 265 4.33 5.15 0.50
N TYR A 266 5.03 5.78 -0.41
CA TYR A 266 4.38 6.55 -1.47
C TYR A 266 3.75 5.65 -2.51
N VAL A 267 2.43 5.77 -2.66
CA VAL A 267 1.67 5.22 -3.78
C VAL A 267 0.62 6.25 -4.18
N LYS A 268 0.56 6.63 -5.47
CA LYS A 268 -0.41 7.60 -5.96
C LYS A 268 -0.77 7.34 -7.42
N ASP A 269 -2.07 7.24 -7.71
CA ASP A 269 -2.58 7.18 -9.09
C ASP A 269 -2.34 8.50 -9.84
N MET A 270 -1.98 8.40 -11.12
CA MET A 270 -1.75 9.53 -12.02
C MET A 270 -2.84 9.64 -13.09
N GLY A 271 -4.05 9.15 -12.85
CA GLY A 271 -5.09 9.04 -13.86
C GLY A 271 -5.72 10.37 -14.31
N THR A 272 -5.47 11.49 -13.63
CA THR A 272 -5.97 12.81 -13.99
C THR A 272 -4.86 13.85 -14.08
N PRO A 273 -5.04 14.97 -14.81
CA PRO A 273 -4.06 16.05 -14.89
C PRO A 273 -3.61 16.57 -13.52
N GLU A 274 -4.54 16.77 -12.59
CA GLU A 274 -4.24 17.29 -11.25
C GLU A 274 -3.37 16.32 -10.48
N ARG A 275 -3.70 15.01 -10.51
CA ARG A 275 -2.92 13.96 -9.86
C ARG A 275 -1.54 13.82 -10.47
N PHE A 276 -1.43 13.93 -11.80
CA PHE A 276 -0.14 13.94 -12.49
C PHE A 276 0.75 15.11 -12.02
N HIS A 277 0.24 16.33 -12.01
CA HIS A 277 1.01 17.49 -11.55
C HIS A 277 1.44 17.36 -10.09
N GLN A 278 0.58 16.80 -9.25
CA GLN A 278 0.95 16.54 -7.85
C GLN A 278 2.08 15.50 -7.76
N VAL A 279 1.98 14.39 -8.49
CA VAL A 279 3.03 13.35 -8.51
C VAL A 279 4.34 13.92 -9.04
N GLU A 280 4.30 14.72 -10.10
CA GLU A 280 5.48 15.39 -10.64
C GLU A 280 6.15 16.34 -9.62
N ALA A 281 5.35 17.11 -8.89
CA ALA A 281 5.83 17.97 -7.81
C ALA A 281 6.43 17.15 -6.66
N ASP A 282 5.77 16.06 -6.26
CA ASP A 282 6.24 15.16 -5.19
C ASP A 282 7.60 14.53 -5.54
N TYR A 283 7.83 14.13 -6.81
CA TYR A 283 9.15 13.67 -7.26
C TYR A 283 10.20 14.77 -7.25
N LYS A 284 9.88 15.96 -7.76
CA LYS A 284 10.82 17.11 -7.78
C LYS A 284 11.23 17.56 -6.39
N ASN A 285 10.33 17.46 -5.44
CA ASN A 285 10.54 17.87 -4.04
C ASN A 285 11.10 16.74 -3.15
N GLY A 286 11.37 15.54 -3.70
CA GLY A 286 11.93 14.42 -2.94
C GLY A 286 10.94 13.74 -1.98
N VAL A 287 9.65 14.07 -2.03
CA VAL A 287 8.61 13.49 -1.14
C VAL A 287 8.47 11.99 -1.36
N VAL A 288 8.57 11.55 -2.62
CA VAL A 288 8.43 10.13 -3.00
C VAL A 288 9.50 9.30 -2.30
N GLN A 289 10.77 9.68 -2.47
CA GLN A 289 11.91 8.95 -1.90
C GLN A 289 11.95 9.05 -0.36
N ALA A 290 11.52 10.19 0.19
CA ALA A 290 11.50 10.38 1.63
C ALA A 290 10.54 9.42 2.35
N LYS A 291 9.51 8.92 1.68
CA LYS A 291 8.53 7.98 2.27
C LYS A 291 8.95 6.52 2.17
N ASN A 292 9.94 6.15 1.35
CA ASN A 292 10.41 4.78 1.22
C ASN A 292 11.05 4.29 2.51
N LEU A 293 10.62 3.14 3.02
CA LEU A 293 11.05 2.59 4.32
C LEU A 293 12.49 2.04 4.32
N THR A 294 13.16 1.94 3.18
CA THR A 294 14.60 1.68 3.13
C THR A 294 15.41 2.90 3.60
N ASN A 295 14.82 4.09 3.49
CA ASN A 295 15.42 5.35 3.93
C ASN A 295 15.13 5.61 5.42
N LYS A 296 16.09 6.27 6.10
CA LYS A 296 15.86 6.71 7.47
C LYS A 296 14.81 7.82 7.47
N GLN A 297 13.71 7.57 8.15
CA GLN A 297 12.65 8.55 8.35
C GLN A 297 13.03 9.51 9.49
N LYS A 298 12.76 10.80 9.29
CA LYS A 298 12.82 11.80 10.36
C LYS A 298 11.43 11.91 10.99
N ALA A 299 11.37 11.99 12.31
CA ALA A 299 10.09 12.08 13.01
C ALA A 299 10.12 13.15 14.12
N ILE A 300 9.01 13.80 14.31
CA ILE A 300 8.71 14.65 15.47
C ILE A 300 7.66 13.93 16.28
N PHE A 301 8.00 13.61 17.53
CA PHE A 301 7.07 13.00 18.47
C PHE A 301 6.32 14.09 19.20
N LEU A 302 4.99 14.01 19.16
CA LEU A 302 4.08 14.97 19.77
C LEU A 302 3.31 14.28 20.87
N ASP A 303 3.26 14.88 22.06
CA ASP A 303 2.27 14.47 23.06
C ASP A 303 0.87 14.89 22.58
N ARG A 304 -0.16 14.26 23.10
CA ARG A 304 -1.53 14.56 22.75
C ARG A 304 -2.11 15.67 23.64
N ASP A 305 -2.25 15.36 24.93
CA ASP A 305 -2.99 16.17 25.87
C ASP A 305 -2.18 17.39 26.31
N GLY A 306 -2.63 18.59 25.99
CA GLY A 306 -1.90 19.84 26.21
C GLY A 306 -0.91 20.23 25.12
N THR A 307 -0.73 19.40 24.07
CA THR A 307 0.11 19.70 22.91
C THR A 307 -0.72 19.74 21.62
N ILE A 308 -1.56 18.73 21.38
CA ILE A 308 -2.45 18.67 20.21
C ILE A 308 -3.85 19.18 20.58
N ASN A 309 -4.39 18.69 21.67
CA ASN A 309 -5.68 19.16 22.22
C ASN A 309 -5.48 19.88 23.54
N LYS A 310 -6.45 20.73 23.89
CA LYS A 310 -6.48 21.39 25.19
C LYS A 310 -6.46 20.34 26.30
N TYR A 311 -5.70 20.63 27.35
CA TYR A 311 -5.62 19.75 28.50
C TYR A 311 -6.89 19.83 29.34
N VAL A 312 -7.60 18.70 29.46
CA VAL A 312 -8.84 18.57 30.24
C VAL A 312 -8.70 17.56 31.40
N GLY A 313 -7.47 17.28 31.80
CA GLY A 313 -7.17 16.19 32.73
C GLY A 313 -7.20 14.85 32.00
N PHE A 314 -8.18 14.01 32.27
CA PHE A 314 -8.35 12.72 31.58
C PHE A 314 -9.48 12.81 30.57
N LEU A 315 -9.12 12.79 29.29
CA LEU A 315 -10.09 12.83 28.19
C LEU A 315 -10.87 11.51 28.12
N ARG A 316 -12.18 11.57 28.41
CA ARG A 316 -13.08 10.41 28.41
C ARG A 316 -14.18 10.52 27.36
N ASN A 317 -14.51 11.73 26.95
CA ASN A 317 -15.59 12.00 26.01
C ASN A 317 -15.07 12.77 24.79
N ILE A 318 -15.59 12.43 23.61
CA ILE A 318 -15.23 13.10 22.35
C ILE A 318 -15.61 14.58 22.35
N ASP A 319 -16.67 14.95 23.07
CA ASP A 319 -17.16 16.34 23.13
C ASP A 319 -16.20 17.27 23.92
N ASP A 320 -15.33 16.68 24.75
CA ASP A 320 -14.29 17.40 25.50
C ASP A 320 -13.00 17.59 24.69
N PHE A 321 -12.93 16.98 23.48
CA PHE A 321 -11.76 17.08 22.63
C PHE A 321 -11.78 18.38 21.82
N GLU A 322 -10.91 19.32 22.17
CA GLU A 322 -10.72 20.58 21.46
C GLU A 322 -9.28 20.76 21.02
N LEU A 323 -9.06 20.92 19.71
CA LEU A 323 -7.71 21.17 19.16
C LEU A 323 -7.19 22.53 19.66
N ILE A 324 -5.88 22.58 19.96
CA ILE A 324 -5.18 23.83 20.20
C ILE A 324 -5.05 24.58 18.87
N GLU A 325 -5.29 25.89 18.91
CA GLU A 325 -5.19 26.75 17.74
C GLU A 325 -3.79 26.64 17.08
N GLY A 326 -3.75 26.51 15.76
CA GLY A 326 -2.52 26.40 14.97
C GLY A 326 -1.90 25.00 14.92
N VAL A 327 -2.43 24.00 15.64
CA VAL A 327 -1.87 22.63 15.63
C VAL A 327 -2.04 21.97 14.27
N ALA A 328 -3.16 22.18 13.60
CA ALA A 328 -3.40 21.62 12.27
C ALA A 328 -2.35 22.10 11.25
N GLU A 329 -2.08 23.42 11.27
CA GLU A 329 -1.08 24.06 10.41
C GLU A 329 0.32 23.59 10.77
N ALA A 330 0.64 23.44 12.06
CA ALA A 330 1.93 22.95 12.52
C ALA A 330 2.17 21.50 12.07
N ILE A 331 1.18 20.61 12.18
CA ILE A 331 1.28 19.23 11.69
C ILE A 331 1.44 19.20 10.16
N LYS A 332 0.69 20.03 9.43
CA LYS A 332 0.88 20.21 8.00
C LYS A 332 2.31 20.62 7.63
N LEU A 333 2.86 21.61 8.34
CA LEU A 333 4.22 22.08 8.13
C LEU A 333 5.25 20.99 8.42
N ILE A 334 5.09 20.22 9.49
CA ILE A 334 5.93 19.07 9.82
C ILE A 334 5.96 18.08 8.65
N ASN A 335 4.77 17.69 8.14
CA ASN A 335 4.66 16.75 7.05
C ASN A 335 5.24 17.29 5.72
N GLN A 336 5.00 18.58 5.43
CA GLN A 336 5.56 19.26 4.25
C GLN A 336 7.09 19.40 4.32
N SER A 337 7.65 19.45 5.51
CA SER A 337 9.11 19.49 5.74
C SER A 337 9.77 18.11 5.68
N GLY A 338 9.03 17.07 5.31
CA GLY A 338 9.53 15.69 5.19
C GLY A 338 9.76 14.98 6.51
N TYR A 339 9.08 15.42 7.58
CA TYR A 339 9.07 14.74 8.87
C TYR A 339 7.75 13.99 9.07
N LEU A 340 7.81 12.85 9.75
CA LEU A 340 6.62 12.18 10.25
C LEU A 340 6.17 12.86 11.55
N ALA A 341 4.90 13.21 11.64
CA ALA A 341 4.28 13.61 12.91
C ALA A 341 3.75 12.36 13.63
N ILE A 342 4.38 11.98 14.72
CA ILE A 342 4.03 10.78 15.49
C ILE A 342 3.45 11.21 16.84
N VAL A 343 2.19 10.87 17.07
CA VAL A 343 1.56 11.15 18.37
C VAL A 343 1.88 10.03 19.35
N VAL A 344 2.44 10.39 20.49
CA VAL A 344 2.72 9.48 21.61
C VAL A 344 1.98 10.02 22.82
N THR A 345 1.07 9.24 23.37
CA THR A 345 0.25 9.68 24.49
C THR A 345 0.09 8.55 25.52
N ASN A 346 0.10 8.92 26.80
CA ASN A 346 -0.24 8.02 27.91
C ASN A 346 -1.70 8.21 28.30
N GLN A 347 -2.48 7.12 28.24
CA GLN A 347 -3.91 7.16 28.50
C GLN A 347 -4.30 6.23 29.66
N PRO A 348 -4.12 6.65 30.91
CA PRO A 348 -4.39 5.81 32.08
C PRO A 348 -5.88 5.47 32.27
N VAL A 349 -6.79 6.18 31.57
CA VAL A 349 -8.23 5.90 31.55
C VAL A 349 -8.57 4.50 31.07
N ILE A 350 -7.73 3.94 30.14
CA ILE A 350 -7.87 2.54 29.67
C ILE A 350 -7.57 1.55 30.80
N ALA A 351 -6.43 1.72 31.48
CA ALA A 351 -6.04 0.82 32.58
C ALA A 351 -7.02 0.88 33.76
N ARG A 352 -7.75 1.99 33.93
CA ARG A 352 -8.79 2.17 34.93
C ARG A 352 -10.16 1.64 34.50
N GLY A 353 -10.32 1.21 33.23
CA GLY A 353 -11.60 0.77 32.68
C GLY A 353 -12.62 1.90 32.51
N GLU A 354 -12.17 3.17 32.48
CA GLU A 354 -13.03 4.36 32.30
C GLU A 354 -13.39 4.60 30.84
N VAL A 355 -12.53 4.12 29.91
CA VAL A 355 -12.68 4.22 28.46
C VAL A 355 -12.18 2.91 27.84
N SER A 356 -12.92 2.36 26.89
CA SER A 356 -12.48 1.19 26.11
C SER A 356 -11.46 1.56 25.02
N TRP A 357 -10.79 0.58 24.45
CA TRP A 357 -9.91 0.80 23.31
C TRP A 357 -10.65 1.34 22.08
N GLU A 358 -11.90 0.90 21.87
CA GLU A 358 -12.76 1.37 20.77
C GLU A 358 -13.11 2.84 20.95
N GLU A 359 -13.53 3.25 22.15
CA GLU A 359 -13.79 4.65 22.46
C GLU A 359 -12.54 5.52 22.36
N LEU A 360 -11.38 5.04 22.80
CA LEU A 360 -10.12 5.77 22.64
C LEU A 360 -9.74 5.92 21.15
N ASN A 361 -10.00 4.92 20.33
CA ASN A 361 -9.79 5.03 18.89
C ASN A 361 -10.69 6.09 18.26
N ILE A 362 -11.98 6.12 18.63
CA ILE A 362 -12.93 7.17 18.20
C ILE A 362 -12.43 8.56 18.61
N LEU A 363 -12.02 8.70 19.88
CA LEU A 363 -11.42 9.94 20.41
C LEU A 363 -10.16 10.35 19.64
N SER A 364 -9.39 9.37 19.17
CA SER A 364 -8.14 9.60 18.42
C SER A 364 -8.39 9.89 16.96
N ASP A 365 -9.45 9.35 16.36
CA ASP A 365 -9.74 9.48 14.92
C ASP A 365 -10.31 10.87 14.55
N ARG A 366 -10.91 11.60 15.47
CA ARG A 366 -11.27 13.02 15.23
C ARG A 366 -10.07 13.89 14.81
N LYS A 367 -8.85 13.34 14.93
CA LYS A 367 -7.60 13.95 14.43
C LYS A 367 -7.43 13.84 12.92
N SER A 368 -8.10 12.89 12.24
CA SER A 368 -7.99 12.70 10.79
C SER A 368 -8.75 13.76 9.97
N VAL A 369 -9.40 14.71 10.63
CA VAL A 369 -10.07 15.87 10.00
C VAL A 369 -9.10 17.04 9.76
N VAL A 370 -7.79 16.83 10.00
CA VAL A 370 -6.76 17.89 9.83
C VAL A 370 -5.85 17.59 8.65
#